data_6abc445215e9e574e2717ab3d9b42da7
#
_entry.id   6abc445215e9e574e2717ab3d9b42da7
#
_cell.length_a   1.000
_cell.length_b   1.000
_cell.length_c   1.000
_cell.angle_alpha   90.00
_cell.angle_beta   90.00
_cell.angle_gamma   90.00
#
_symmetry.space_group_name_H-M   'P 1'
#
loop_
_entity.id
_entity.type
_entity.pdbx_description
1 polymer ?
#
loop_
_entity_poly.entity_id
_entity_poly.type
_entity_poly.pdbx_seq_one_letter_code
_entity_poly.pdbx_strand_id
1 'polypeptide(L)'
;MTRTTADVIVVGLGAMGSASLYQLARRGARVIGIDRFRPPHDRGSSHGESRITRQAIGEGPEYVPFVLRSHEIWRELESETGEGLLFQIGGLLLARDSGSVQHHGQGHFVARTIDAARQYEIPHEVLRAGEVEARFPQLRLVGDEIGYYEPGAGFVRPERCVAVQLDRARTLGAVERTGETVLRIVPRAADVEIVTDRETYTASRVIVTAGAWMGALLGGAFTKLLSVYRQVLYWFAPDEPSAFAPGAFPIFIWIHGASATDYFYGIPLVSEGVKLASEQFVETTDPDRVPRDATPEEIASMYATHIRGRLNAITDRCLRAETCLYTVTPDSRFVIDRHPESEWIIVASACSGHGFKHSAAIGEALAELTLAGRSRLALTHFSLARFPA
;
A
#
# COMPACT_ATOMS: atom_id res chain seq x y z
N MET A 1 -26.16 6.64 29.85
CA MET A 1 -25.59 5.80 28.76
C MET A 1 -24.24 5.31 29.25
N THR A 2 -24.04 4.02 29.35
CA THR A 2 -22.73 3.42 29.67
C THR A 2 -21.80 3.70 28.50
N ARG A 3 -20.70 4.41 28.77
CA ARG A 3 -19.67 4.66 27.75
C ARG A 3 -18.82 3.38 27.59
N THR A 4 -18.69 2.91 26.36
CA THR A 4 -17.79 1.80 26.05
C THR A 4 -16.35 2.33 26.08
N THR A 5 -15.48 1.70 26.92
CA THR A 5 -14.09 2.14 27.14
C THR A 5 -13.08 1.12 26.63
N ALA A 6 -11.97 1.62 26.06
CA ALA A 6 -10.83 0.82 25.62
C ALA A 6 -9.51 1.51 26.05
N ASP A 7 -8.40 0.77 25.99
CA ASP A 7 -7.07 1.39 26.15
C ASP A 7 -6.73 2.13 24.84
N VAL A 8 -7.00 1.50 23.69
CA VAL A 8 -6.76 2.08 22.38
C VAL A 8 -7.95 1.83 21.45
N ILE A 9 -8.30 2.85 20.65
CA ILE A 9 -9.23 2.69 19.52
C ILE A 9 -8.47 2.90 18.21
N VAL A 10 -8.69 1.99 17.25
CA VAL A 10 -8.16 2.10 15.88
C VAL A 10 -9.31 2.46 14.94
N VAL A 11 -9.19 3.59 14.25
CA VAL A 11 -10.20 4.11 13.31
C VAL A 11 -9.76 3.83 11.87
N GLY A 12 -10.53 3.00 11.16
CA GLY A 12 -10.19 2.46 9.84
C GLY A 12 -9.38 1.17 9.96
N LEU A 13 -9.92 0.05 9.46
CA LEU A 13 -9.34 -1.30 9.57
C LEU A 13 -8.85 -1.84 8.21
N GLY A 14 -8.39 -0.95 7.34
CA GLY A 14 -7.66 -1.31 6.13
C GLY A 14 -6.26 -1.87 6.45
N ALA A 15 -5.32 -1.75 5.50
CA ALA A 15 -3.96 -2.30 5.63
C ALA A 15 -3.24 -1.91 6.92
N MET A 16 -3.25 -0.61 7.27
CA MET A 16 -2.54 -0.11 8.46
C MET A 16 -3.31 -0.40 9.76
N GLY A 17 -4.64 -0.27 9.70
CA GLY A 17 -5.48 -0.43 10.89
C GLY A 17 -5.63 -1.88 11.33
N SER A 18 -5.78 -2.83 10.41
CA SER A 18 -5.81 -4.26 10.74
C SER A 18 -4.51 -4.72 11.37
N ALA A 19 -3.36 -4.25 10.82
CA ALA A 19 -2.05 -4.52 11.37
C ALA A 19 -1.88 -3.90 12.78
N SER A 20 -2.32 -2.65 12.97
CA SER A 20 -2.26 -1.98 14.28
C SER A 20 -3.12 -2.67 15.32
N LEU A 21 -4.37 -3.06 14.94
CA LEU A 21 -5.28 -3.75 15.84
C LEU A 21 -4.69 -5.09 16.31
N TYR A 22 -4.15 -5.88 15.37
CA TYR A 22 -3.47 -7.13 15.67
C TYR A 22 -2.29 -6.93 16.63
N GLN A 23 -1.41 -5.98 16.30
CA GLN A 23 -0.19 -5.75 17.07
C GLN A 23 -0.48 -5.19 18.48
N LEU A 24 -1.53 -4.40 18.66
CA LEU A 24 -1.99 -3.92 19.97
C LEU A 24 -2.58 -5.08 20.80
N ALA A 25 -3.46 -5.89 20.20
CA ALA A 25 -4.06 -7.04 20.87
C ALA A 25 -2.98 -8.07 21.27
N ARG A 26 -2.00 -8.33 20.39
CA ARG A 26 -0.85 -9.22 20.68
C ARG A 26 -0.03 -8.76 21.90
N ARG A 27 -0.04 -7.45 22.19
CA ARG A 27 0.63 -6.85 23.35
C ARG A 27 -0.27 -6.72 24.59
N GLY A 28 -1.47 -7.31 24.55
CA GLY A 28 -2.40 -7.38 25.67
C GLY A 28 -3.21 -6.11 25.94
N ALA A 29 -3.21 -5.14 25.01
CA ALA A 29 -4.05 -3.96 25.16
C ALA A 29 -5.53 -4.30 24.90
N ARG A 30 -6.44 -3.65 25.63
CA ARG A 30 -7.89 -3.70 25.35
C ARG A 30 -8.17 -2.77 24.18
N VAL A 31 -8.44 -3.34 23.01
CA VAL A 31 -8.54 -2.57 21.76
C VAL A 31 -9.91 -2.72 21.11
N ILE A 32 -10.37 -1.62 20.53
CA ILE A 32 -11.56 -1.56 19.67
C ILE A 32 -11.12 -1.05 18.32
N GLY A 33 -11.45 -1.78 17.25
CA GLY A 33 -11.30 -1.33 15.87
C GLY A 33 -12.65 -0.89 15.34
N ILE A 34 -12.72 0.29 14.72
CA ILE A 34 -13.95 0.84 14.13
C ILE A 34 -13.72 1.06 12.64
N ASP A 35 -14.62 0.53 11.80
CA ASP A 35 -14.58 0.76 10.37
C ASP A 35 -15.98 1.01 9.81
N ARG A 36 -16.06 2.00 8.91
CA ARG A 36 -17.28 2.36 8.19
C ARG A 36 -17.85 1.20 7.35
N PHE A 37 -16.96 0.33 6.87
CA PHE A 37 -17.31 -0.83 6.06
C PHE A 37 -17.01 -2.14 6.81
N ARG A 38 -16.99 -3.25 6.09
CA ARG A 38 -16.58 -4.56 6.61
C ARG A 38 -15.29 -5.00 5.93
N PRO A 39 -14.12 -4.77 6.54
CA PRO A 39 -12.85 -5.20 5.96
C PRO A 39 -12.71 -6.75 5.93
N PRO A 40 -12.04 -7.28 4.90
CA PRO A 40 -11.55 -6.60 3.71
C PRO A 40 -12.68 -6.17 2.77
N HIS A 41 -12.55 -5.00 2.16
CA HIS A 41 -13.55 -4.44 1.25
C HIS A 41 -12.91 -3.70 0.06
N ASP A 42 -13.66 -3.44 -0.99
CA ASP A 42 -13.26 -2.81 -2.24
C ASP A 42 -13.37 -1.27 -2.28
N ARG A 43 -13.73 -0.63 -1.16
CA ARG A 43 -14.03 0.80 -1.12
C ARG A 43 -12.79 1.70 -1.06
N GLY A 44 -11.69 1.19 -0.53
CA GLY A 44 -10.46 1.94 -0.28
C GLY A 44 -9.29 1.55 -1.19
N SER A 45 -8.13 1.31 -0.55
CA SER A 45 -6.86 1.03 -1.23
C SER A 45 -6.34 -0.40 -1.04
N SER A 46 -7.00 -1.23 -0.20
CA SER A 46 -6.47 -2.51 0.28
C SER A 46 -7.19 -3.72 -0.33
N HIS A 47 -7.42 -3.68 -1.66
CA HIS A 47 -8.12 -4.74 -2.40
C HIS A 47 -7.50 -4.96 -3.79
N GLY A 48 -8.08 -5.84 -4.60
CA GLY A 48 -7.66 -6.14 -5.97
C GLY A 48 -6.62 -7.26 -6.03
N GLU A 49 -6.79 -8.28 -5.17
CA GLU A 49 -6.14 -9.59 -5.23
C GLU A 49 -4.64 -9.62 -4.88
N SER A 50 -3.89 -8.61 -5.30
CA SER A 50 -2.42 -8.60 -5.16
C SER A 50 -1.87 -7.17 -5.03
N ARG A 51 -0.72 -7.04 -4.36
CA ARG A 51 0.08 -5.81 -4.28
C ARG A 51 1.55 -6.16 -4.42
N ILE A 52 2.26 -5.41 -5.25
CA ILE A 52 3.71 -5.54 -5.39
C ILE A 52 4.39 -5.37 -4.04
N THR A 53 5.34 -6.26 -3.74
CA THR A 53 6.32 -6.10 -2.69
C THR A 53 7.73 -6.28 -3.25
N ARG A 54 8.67 -5.51 -2.74
CA ARG A 54 10.10 -5.56 -3.04
C ARG A 54 10.87 -5.09 -1.82
N GLN A 55 12.09 -5.55 -1.63
CA GLN A 55 12.90 -5.25 -0.46
C GLN A 55 13.68 -3.94 -0.64
N ALA A 56 14.30 -3.75 -1.79
CA ALA A 56 14.95 -2.49 -2.13
C ALA A 56 13.93 -1.44 -2.58
N ILE A 57 13.98 -0.27 -1.97
CA ILE A 57 12.96 0.76 -2.09
C ILE A 57 13.56 2.04 -2.69
N GLY A 58 13.22 2.34 -3.95
CA GLY A 58 13.71 3.52 -4.67
C GLY A 58 13.11 4.84 -4.19
N GLU A 59 11.97 4.80 -3.50
CA GLU A 59 11.34 5.95 -2.86
C GLU A 59 12.19 6.51 -1.71
N GLY A 60 13.01 5.66 -1.07
CA GLY A 60 13.96 6.07 -0.04
C GLY A 60 14.47 4.91 0.79
N PRO A 61 15.75 4.92 1.21
CA PRO A 61 16.33 3.85 2.03
C PRO A 61 15.65 3.71 3.40
N GLU A 62 15.02 4.76 3.91
CA GLU A 62 14.27 4.75 5.17
C GLU A 62 13.06 3.81 5.16
N TYR A 63 12.57 3.41 4.00
CA TYR A 63 11.46 2.45 3.85
C TYR A 63 11.91 0.99 3.95
N VAL A 64 13.20 0.70 3.68
CA VAL A 64 13.72 -0.67 3.62
C VAL A 64 13.50 -1.44 4.94
N PRO A 65 13.79 -0.89 6.13
CA PRO A 65 13.54 -1.59 7.38
C PRO A 65 12.05 -1.98 7.58
N PHE A 66 11.12 -1.16 7.08
CA PHE A 66 9.68 -1.45 7.17
C PHE A 66 9.26 -2.60 6.26
N VAL A 67 9.77 -2.69 5.05
CA VAL A 67 9.39 -3.79 4.16
C VAL A 67 10.02 -5.10 4.62
N LEU A 68 11.28 -5.08 5.05
CA LEU A 68 11.95 -6.27 5.58
C LEU A 68 11.18 -6.80 6.80
N ARG A 69 10.86 -5.93 7.77
CA ARG A 69 10.06 -6.33 8.94
C ARG A 69 8.64 -6.78 8.57
N SER A 70 8.03 -6.17 7.56
CA SER A 70 6.72 -6.63 7.07
C SER A 70 6.78 -8.05 6.49
N HIS A 71 7.84 -8.38 5.73
CA HIS A 71 8.04 -9.73 5.23
C HIS A 71 8.16 -10.75 6.38
N GLU A 72 8.92 -10.43 7.43
CA GLU A 72 9.03 -11.27 8.63
C GLU A 72 7.66 -11.50 9.27
N ILE A 73 6.89 -10.43 9.51
CA ILE A 73 5.57 -10.52 10.14
C ILE A 73 4.61 -11.35 9.29
N TRP A 74 4.63 -11.21 7.96
CA TRP A 74 3.78 -12.05 7.11
C TRP A 74 4.21 -13.51 7.15
N ARG A 75 5.51 -13.83 7.19
CA ARG A 75 6.01 -15.22 7.39
C ARG A 75 5.63 -15.77 8.76
N GLU A 76 5.68 -14.95 9.81
CA GLU A 76 5.16 -15.32 11.14
C GLU A 76 3.67 -15.70 11.05
N LEU A 77 2.85 -14.85 10.43
CA LEU A 77 1.41 -15.08 10.26
C LEU A 77 1.11 -16.30 9.38
N GLU A 78 1.84 -16.52 8.28
CA GLU A 78 1.73 -17.73 7.45
C GLU A 78 2.01 -19.00 8.26
N SER A 79 3.06 -18.97 9.07
CA SER A 79 3.41 -20.10 9.94
C SER A 79 2.36 -20.37 11.01
N GLU A 80 1.73 -19.32 11.56
CA GLU A 80 0.70 -19.45 12.59
C GLU A 80 -0.66 -19.91 12.05
N THR A 81 -0.97 -19.59 10.79
CA THR A 81 -2.34 -19.73 10.24
C THR A 81 -2.46 -20.69 9.08
N GLY A 82 -1.37 -21.04 8.43
CA GLY A 82 -1.37 -21.83 7.20
C GLY A 82 -1.80 -21.05 5.95
N GLU A 83 -2.04 -19.72 6.05
CA GLU A 83 -2.49 -18.89 4.95
C GLU A 83 -1.31 -18.45 4.07
N GLY A 84 -1.51 -18.40 2.76
CA GLY A 84 -0.54 -17.83 1.83
C GLY A 84 -0.71 -16.31 1.71
N LEU A 85 0.23 -15.53 2.20
CA LEU A 85 0.18 -14.06 2.24
C LEU A 85 1.24 -13.42 1.35
N LEU A 86 2.49 -13.90 1.40
CA LEU A 86 3.66 -13.37 0.72
C LEU A 86 4.20 -14.36 -0.30
N PHE A 87 4.22 -13.97 -1.57
CA PHE A 87 4.70 -14.77 -2.69
C PHE A 87 5.93 -14.11 -3.31
N GLN A 88 7.12 -14.62 -2.95
CA GLN A 88 8.40 -14.16 -3.51
C GLN A 88 8.67 -14.93 -4.80
N ILE A 89 8.39 -14.29 -5.92
CA ILE A 89 8.46 -14.87 -7.28
C ILE A 89 9.43 -14.11 -8.19
N GLY A 90 10.20 -13.20 -7.61
CA GLY A 90 11.05 -12.26 -8.32
C GLY A 90 10.32 -10.97 -8.72
N GLY A 91 11.11 -9.91 -8.87
CA GLY A 91 10.62 -8.61 -9.30
C GLY A 91 11.62 -7.88 -10.18
N LEU A 92 11.12 -7.22 -11.21
CA LEU A 92 11.91 -6.53 -12.21
C LEU A 92 11.52 -5.05 -12.27
N LEU A 93 12.49 -4.15 -12.05
CA LEU A 93 12.34 -2.73 -12.33
C LEU A 93 13.04 -2.40 -13.64
N LEU A 94 12.34 -1.75 -14.56
CA LEU A 94 12.83 -1.34 -15.85
C LEU A 94 12.76 0.16 -16.02
N ALA A 95 13.84 0.79 -16.44
CA ALA A 95 13.88 2.17 -16.89
C ALA A 95 15.02 2.37 -17.87
N ARG A 96 14.98 3.48 -18.63
CA ARG A 96 16.13 3.92 -19.42
C ARG A 96 17.28 4.33 -18.52
N ASP A 97 18.50 4.04 -18.92
CA ASP A 97 19.73 4.34 -18.14
C ASP A 97 19.87 5.86 -17.87
N SER A 98 19.49 6.68 -18.84
CA SER A 98 19.50 8.17 -18.74
C SER A 98 18.33 8.76 -17.93
N GLY A 99 17.53 7.91 -17.25
CA GLY A 99 16.22 8.24 -16.69
C GLY A 99 16.21 9.28 -15.59
N SER A 100 15.99 10.56 -15.96
CA SER A 100 15.65 11.65 -15.04
C SER A 100 14.16 11.66 -14.63
N VAL A 101 13.38 10.70 -15.10
CA VAL A 101 11.92 10.65 -14.85
C VAL A 101 11.64 10.48 -13.37
N GLN A 102 10.78 11.31 -12.85
CA GLN A 102 10.34 11.21 -11.45
C GLN A 102 9.25 10.15 -11.31
N HIS A 103 9.45 9.25 -10.34
CA HIS A 103 8.45 8.31 -9.89
C HIS A 103 8.26 8.46 -8.37
N HIS A 104 7.03 8.62 -7.91
CA HIS A 104 6.71 8.94 -6.50
C HIS A 104 7.58 10.09 -5.94
N GLY A 105 7.74 11.17 -6.72
CA GLY A 105 8.54 12.32 -6.32
C GLY A 105 10.07 12.11 -6.36
N GLN A 106 10.57 10.96 -6.86
CA GLN A 106 12.00 10.62 -6.89
C GLN A 106 12.48 10.44 -8.34
N GLY A 107 13.51 11.18 -8.73
CA GLY A 107 14.27 10.96 -9.97
C GLY A 107 15.25 9.77 -9.83
N HIS A 108 15.73 9.25 -10.95
CA HIS A 108 16.70 8.14 -11.01
C HIS A 108 16.27 6.90 -10.20
N PHE A 109 15.01 6.54 -10.33
CA PHE A 109 14.35 5.54 -9.47
C PHE A 109 15.06 4.18 -9.43
N VAL A 110 15.51 3.66 -10.60
CA VAL A 110 16.24 2.37 -10.67
C VAL A 110 17.60 2.49 -9.99
N ALA A 111 18.35 3.57 -10.25
CA ALA A 111 19.66 3.79 -9.62
C ALA A 111 19.54 3.88 -8.09
N ARG A 112 18.55 4.63 -7.59
CA ARG A 112 18.26 4.71 -6.14
C ARG A 112 17.85 3.35 -5.54
N THR A 113 17.13 2.52 -6.30
CA THR A 113 16.79 1.16 -5.87
C THR A 113 18.04 0.30 -5.76
N ILE A 114 18.96 0.39 -6.73
CA ILE A 114 20.25 -0.32 -6.70
C ILE A 114 21.10 0.13 -5.50
N ASP A 115 21.15 1.43 -5.22
CA ASP A 115 21.90 1.97 -4.08
C ASP A 115 21.28 1.49 -2.75
N ALA A 116 19.96 1.50 -2.63
CA ALA A 116 19.28 0.93 -1.46
C ALA A 116 19.56 -0.57 -1.32
N ALA A 117 19.54 -1.33 -2.42
CA ALA A 117 19.86 -2.76 -2.40
C ALA A 117 21.29 -3.02 -1.91
N ARG A 118 22.27 -2.24 -2.38
CA ARG A 118 23.67 -2.32 -1.93
C ARG A 118 23.81 -1.95 -0.46
N GLN A 119 23.17 -0.87 -0.01
CA GLN A 119 23.22 -0.40 1.37
C GLN A 119 22.70 -1.44 2.37
N TYR A 120 21.65 -2.18 1.99
CA TYR A 120 21.00 -3.18 2.86
C TYR A 120 21.35 -4.63 2.48
N GLU A 121 22.36 -4.83 1.64
CA GLU A 121 22.83 -6.14 1.21
C GLU A 121 21.72 -7.04 0.63
N ILE A 122 20.75 -6.43 -0.08
CA ILE A 122 19.64 -7.15 -0.71
C ILE A 122 20.14 -7.81 -1.98
N PRO A 123 19.97 -9.14 -2.14
CA PRO A 123 20.37 -9.86 -3.35
C PRO A 123 19.66 -9.30 -4.58
N HIS A 124 20.43 -8.94 -5.59
CA HIS A 124 19.90 -8.39 -6.85
C HIS A 124 20.87 -8.61 -8.02
N GLU A 125 20.34 -8.49 -9.22
CA GLU A 125 21.06 -8.48 -10.48
C GLU A 125 20.74 -7.19 -11.25
N VAL A 126 21.74 -6.65 -11.95
CA VAL A 126 21.50 -5.55 -12.90
C VAL A 126 21.69 -6.12 -14.31
N LEU A 127 20.63 -6.05 -15.11
CA LEU A 127 20.54 -6.70 -16.41
C LEU A 127 20.42 -5.64 -17.52
N ARG A 128 21.08 -5.91 -18.64
CA ARG A 128 20.89 -5.14 -19.88
C ARG A 128 19.60 -5.61 -20.60
N ALA A 129 19.06 -4.79 -21.49
CA ALA A 129 17.83 -5.09 -22.20
C ALA A 129 17.82 -6.48 -22.85
N GLY A 130 18.88 -6.89 -23.55
CA GLY A 130 18.98 -8.22 -24.17
C GLY A 130 19.01 -9.37 -23.15
N GLU A 131 19.55 -9.17 -21.97
CA GLU A 131 19.56 -10.18 -20.88
C GLU A 131 18.16 -10.29 -20.26
N VAL A 132 17.44 -9.18 -20.14
CA VAL A 132 16.04 -9.17 -19.69
C VAL A 132 15.15 -9.93 -20.67
N GLU A 133 15.23 -9.64 -21.99
CA GLU A 133 14.42 -10.30 -23.02
C GLU A 133 14.75 -11.79 -23.14
N ALA A 134 16.01 -12.17 -23.01
CA ALA A 134 16.43 -13.58 -23.02
C ALA A 134 15.83 -14.35 -21.83
N ARG A 135 15.72 -13.71 -20.65
CA ARG A 135 15.18 -14.33 -19.44
C ARG A 135 13.64 -14.27 -19.38
N PHE A 136 13.07 -13.18 -19.88
CA PHE A 136 11.62 -12.91 -19.88
C PHE A 136 11.14 -12.53 -21.30
N PRO A 137 10.97 -13.50 -22.20
CA PRO A 137 10.59 -13.24 -23.60
C PRO A 137 9.19 -12.61 -23.74
N GLN A 138 8.43 -12.53 -22.68
CA GLN A 138 7.18 -11.79 -22.61
C GLN A 138 7.38 -10.26 -22.69
N LEU A 139 8.58 -9.77 -22.35
CA LEU A 139 8.93 -8.35 -22.41
C LEU A 139 9.60 -8.03 -23.76
N ARG A 140 9.29 -6.85 -24.30
CA ARG A 140 9.94 -6.30 -25.49
C ARG A 140 10.46 -4.90 -25.17
N LEU A 141 11.77 -4.80 -25.01
CA LEU A 141 12.48 -3.59 -24.64
C LEU A 141 12.91 -2.80 -25.90
N VAL A 142 13.23 -1.51 -25.72
CA VAL A 142 13.69 -0.65 -26.82
C VAL A 142 15.22 -0.71 -27.00
N GLY A 143 15.94 -1.23 -26.02
CA GLY A 143 17.37 -1.55 -26.12
C GLY A 143 18.30 -0.68 -25.26
N ASP A 144 17.84 0.43 -24.70
CA ASP A 144 18.59 1.28 -23.79
C ASP A 144 18.09 1.22 -22.33
N GLU A 145 17.20 0.25 -22.03
CA GLU A 145 16.72 0.03 -20.68
C GLU A 145 17.72 -0.80 -19.85
N ILE A 146 17.75 -0.48 -18.57
CA ILE A 146 18.38 -1.28 -17.52
C ILE A 146 17.29 -1.96 -16.71
N GLY A 147 17.49 -3.25 -16.41
CA GLY A 147 16.70 -4.06 -15.51
C GLY A 147 17.38 -4.23 -14.17
N TYR A 148 16.71 -3.86 -13.08
CA TYR A 148 17.02 -4.29 -11.72
C TYR A 148 16.15 -5.50 -11.40
N TYR A 149 16.75 -6.66 -11.17
CA TYR A 149 16.04 -7.88 -10.79
C TYR A 149 16.33 -8.25 -9.34
N GLU A 150 15.27 -8.49 -8.57
CA GLU A 150 15.34 -8.85 -7.15
C GLU A 150 14.60 -10.17 -6.91
N PRO A 151 15.32 -11.29 -6.58
CA PRO A 151 14.69 -12.58 -6.30
C PRO A 151 13.72 -12.54 -5.11
N GLY A 152 14.00 -11.69 -4.11
CA GLY A 152 13.18 -11.52 -2.89
C GLY A 152 11.92 -10.70 -3.08
N ALA A 153 11.73 -10.08 -4.25
CA ALA A 153 10.52 -9.36 -4.60
C ALA A 153 9.38 -10.30 -5.02
N GLY A 154 8.19 -9.75 -5.14
CA GLY A 154 7.00 -10.50 -5.54
C GLY A 154 5.72 -9.76 -5.22
N PHE A 155 4.71 -10.46 -4.71
CA PHE A 155 3.44 -9.86 -4.32
C PHE A 155 2.90 -10.40 -3.00
N VAL A 156 2.02 -9.62 -2.39
CA VAL A 156 1.21 -10.01 -1.23
C VAL A 156 -0.26 -10.00 -1.61
N ARG A 157 -1.08 -10.79 -0.92
CA ARG A 157 -2.54 -10.82 -1.05
C ARG A 157 -3.19 -9.87 -0.04
N PRO A 158 -3.56 -8.63 -0.45
CA PRO A 158 -3.96 -7.60 0.49
C PRO A 158 -5.18 -7.96 1.31
N GLU A 159 -6.22 -8.53 0.70
CA GLU A 159 -7.44 -8.92 1.40
C GLU A 159 -7.16 -10.03 2.42
N ARG A 160 -6.29 -11.00 2.08
CA ARG A 160 -5.91 -12.08 3.01
C ARG A 160 -5.06 -11.54 4.16
N CYS A 161 -4.12 -10.62 3.87
CA CYS A 161 -3.32 -9.98 4.90
C CYS A 161 -4.20 -9.22 5.91
N VAL A 162 -5.18 -8.46 5.42
CA VAL A 162 -6.15 -7.75 6.28
C VAL A 162 -6.99 -8.74 7.09
N ALA A 163 -7.59 -9.73 6.43
CA ALA A 163 -8.45 -10.71 7.08
C ALA A 163 -7.71 -11.49 8.18
N VAL A 164 -6.53 -12.02 7.89
CA VAL A 164 -5.72 -12.79 8.85
C VAL A 164 -5.36 -11.94 10.07
N GLN A 165 -4.95 -10.69 9.88
CA GLN A 165 -4.62 -9.79 10.99
C GLN A 165 -5.85 -9.50 11.87
N LEU A 166 -7.02 -9.27 11.27
CA LEU A 166 -8.26 -9.06 12.02
C LEU A 166 -8.69 -10.34 12.75
N ASP A 167 -8.62 -11.51 12.12
CA ASP A 167 -8.94 -12.79 12.74
C ASP A 167 -8.05 -13.07 13.95
N ARG A 168 -6.73 -12.82 13.81
CA ARG A 168 -5.78 -12.93 14.93
C ARG A 168 -6.08 -11.94 16.03
N ALA A 169 -6.38 -10.68 15.67
CA ALA A 169 -6.74 -9.65 16.66
C ALA A 169 -7.97 -10.06 17.47
N ARG A 170 -9.03 -10.57 16.81
CA ARG A 170 -10.25 -11.09 17.48
C ARG A 170 -9.95 -12.26 18.41
N THR A 171 -9.12 -13.20 17.96
CA THR A 171 -8.69 -14.34 18.81
C THR A 171 -7.96 -13.86 20.07
N LEU A 172 -7.26 -12.73 19.99
CA LEU A 172 -6.55 -12.10 21.10
C LEU A 172 -7.41 -11.13 21.93
N GLY A 173 -8.72 -11.09 21.66
CA GLY A 173 -9.70 -10.31 22.45
C GLY A 173 -9.98 -8.90 21.94
N ALA A 174 -9.49 -8.53 20.75
CA ALA A 174 -9.87 -7.25 20.13
C ALA A 174 -11.36 -7.26 19.76
N VAL A 175 -12.00 -6.10 19.89
CA VAL A 175 -13.41 -5.89 19.51
C VAL A 175 -13.47 -5.13 18.19
N GLU A 176 -14.20 -5.65 17.21
CA GLU A 176 -14.42 -4.97 15.94
C GLU A 176 -15.84 -4.37 15.89
N ARG A 177 -15.93 -3.14 15.46
CA ARG A 177 -17.15 -2.39 15.16
C ARG A 177 -17.14 -2.02 13.69
N THR A 178 -17.75 -2.86 12.86
CA THR A 178 -17.80 -2.68 11.40
C THR A 178 -19.16 -2.22 10.93
N GLY A 179 -19.23 -1.52 9.80
CA GLY A 179 -20.42 -0.83 9.34
C GLY A 179 -20.81 0.30 10.29
N GLU A 180 -19.84 0.94 10.93
CA GLU A 180 -20.00 2.00 11.91
C GLU A 180 -19.11 3.19 11.54
N THR A 181 -19.71 4.34 11.32
CA THR A 181 -19.02 5.53 10.83
C THR A 181 -18.59 6.43 11.98
N VAL A 182 -17.29 6.67 12.10
CA VAL A 182 -16.77 7.70 13.02
C VAL A 182 -17.08 9.08 12.44
N LEU A 183 -17.81 9.86 13.21
CA LEU A 183 -18.25 11.22 12.84
C LEU A 183 -17.31 12.29 13.40
N ARG A 184 -16.78 12.09 14.61
CA ARG A 184 -15.88 13.03 15.28
C ARG A 184 -14.92 12.31 16.21
N ILE A 185 -13.71 12.84 16.31
CA ILE A 185 -12.67 12.46 17.27
C ILE A 185 -12.41 13.72 18.10
N VAL A 186 -12.68 13.66 19.40
CA VAL A 186 -12.63 14.82 20.30
C VAL A 186 -11.57 14.57 21.37
N PRO A 187 -10.39 15.20 21.26
CA PRO A 187 -9.39 15.11 22.32
C PRO A 187 -9.89 15.78 23.60
N ARG A 188 -9.57 15.18 24.74
CA ARG A 188 -9.84 15.68 26.08
C ARG A 188 -8.53 15.77 26.88
N ALA A 189 -8.62 16.23 28.11
CA ALA A 189 -7.44 16.41 28.96
C ALA A 189 -6.63 15.11 29.22
N ALA A 190 -7.31 13.94 29.30
CA ALA A 190 -6.67 12.68 29.65
C ALA A 190 -7.05 11.50 28.72
N ASP A 191 -7.99 11.71 27.83
CA ASP A 191 -8.52 10.67 26.94
C ASP A 191 -9.02 11.29 25.62
N VAL A 192 -9.53 10.43 24.75
CA VAL A 192 -10.15 10.83 23.48
C VAL A 192 -11.57 10.26 23.42
N GLU A 193 -12.54 11.10 23.12
CA GLU A 193 -13.90 10.68 22.80
C GLU A 193 -14.06 10.46 21.30
N ILE A 194 -14.63 9.33 20.91
CA ILE A 194 -14.96 8.98 19.53
C ILE A 194 -16.48 8.92 19.42
N VAL A 195 -17.05 9.78 18.59
CA VAL A 195 -18.49 9.82 18.32
C VAL A 195 -18.74 9.16 16.97
N THR A 196 -19.56 8.15 16.96
CA THR A 196 -19.98 7.44 15.75
C THR A 196 -21.46 7.72 15.44
N ASP A 197 -21.93 7.15 14.34
CA ASP A 197 -23.36 7.17 13.98
C ASP A 197 -24.21 6.21 14.83
N ARG A 198 -23.60 5.46 15.76
CA ARG A 198 -24.29 4.48 16.63
C ARG A 198 -24.14 4.78 18.10
N GLU A 199 -22.90 5.00 18.57
CA GLU A 199 -22.62 5.21 19.99
C GLU A 199 -21.39 6.13 20.20
N THR A 200 -21.05 6.34 21.45
CA THR A 200 -19.87 7.13 21.84
C THR A 200 -18.91 6.28 22.66
N TYR A 201 -17.65 6.28 22.25
CA TYR A 201 -16.56 5.55 22.89
C TYR A 201 -15.60 6.52 23.58
N THR A 202 -14.83 6.00 24.52
CA THR A 202 -13.72 6.71 25.14
C THR A 202 -12.47 5.81 25.18
N ALA A 203 -11.32 6.34 24.82
CA ALA A 203 -10.06 5.61 24.88
C ALA A 203 -8.92 6.50 25.36
N SER A 204 -7.92 5.88 26.01
CA SER A 204 -6.70 6.59 26.41
C SER A 204 -5.88 7.05 25.21
N ARG A 205 -5.97 6.34 24.10
CA ARG A 205 -5.25 6.60 22.84
C ARG A 205 -6.12 6.26 21.63
N VAL A 206 -5.87 6.95 20.53
CA VAL A 206 -6.54 6.68 19.25
C VAL A 206 -5.49 6.62 18.13
N ILE A 207 -5.61 5.61 17.26
CA ILE A 207 -4.84 5.52 16.02
C ILE A 207 -5.81 5.75 14.86
N VAL A 208 -5.54 6.75 14.03
CA VAL A 208 -6.37 7.07 12.86
C VAL A 208 -5.66 6.59 11.59
N THR A 209 -6.26 5.60 10.94
CA THR A 209 -5.79 4.96 9.70
C THR A 209 -6.91 4.91 8.65
N ALA A 210 -7.71 5.98 8.57
CA ALA A 210 -8.95 6.06 7.79
C ALA A 210 -8.74 6.22 6.27
N GLY A 211 -7.51 6.03 5.77
CA GLY A 211 -7.19 6.01 4.34
C GLY A 211 -7.71 7.25 3.61
N ALA A 212 -8.48 7.04 2.55
CA ALA A 212 -9.01 8.12 1.71
C ALA A 212 -9.96 9.09 2.46
N TRP A 213 -10.52 8.67 3.59
CA TRP A 213 -11.43 9.51 4.41
C TRP A 213 -10.71 10.29 5.50
N MET A 214 -9.41 10.12 5.66
CA MET A 214 -8.65 10.75 6.76
C MET A 214 -8.70 12.28 6.70
N GLY A 215 -8.55 12.88 5.52
CA GLY A 215 -8.60 14.34 5.34
C GLY A 215 -9.92 14.95 5.79
N ALA A 216 -11.04 14.32 5.44
CA ALA A 216 -12.36 14.76 5.84
C ALA A 216 -12.64 14.53 7.34
N LEU A 217 -12.20 13.40 7.89
CA LEU A 217 -12.42 13.04 9.29
C LEU A 217 -11.65 13.95 10.26
N LEU A 218 -10.38 14.22 9.95
CA LEU A 218 -9.52 15.05 10.81
C LEU A 218 -9.69 16.55 10.55
N GLY A 219 -10.10 16.94 9.33
CA GLY A 219 -10.30 18.34 8.97
C GLY A 219 -9.00 19.16 8.98
N GLY A 220 -9.16 20.51 9.05
CA GLY A 220 -8.03 21.42 9.22
C GLY A 220 -6.91 21.26 8.18
N ALA A 221 -5.67 21.16 8.63
CA ALA A 221 -4.50 20.98 7.79
C ALA A 221 -4.53 19.66 6.99
N PHE A 222 -5.14 18.60 7.52
CA PHE A 222 -5.20 17.29 6.85
C PHE A 222 -6.03 17.30 5.58
N THR A 223 -7.08 18.14 5.49
CA THR A 223 -7.87 18.31 4.27
C THR A 223 -7.03 18.87 3.11
N LYS A 224 -6.06 19.73 3.41
CA LYS A 224 -5.16 20.32 2.40
C LYS A 224 -3.96 19.42 2.10
N LEU A 225 -3.52 18.65 3.10
CA LEU A 225 -2.33 17.81 3.01
C LEU A 225 -2.58 16.51 2.23
N LEU A 226 -3.79 15.97 2.29
CA LEU A 226 -4.10 14.65 1.75
C LEU A 226 -5.00 14.77 0.52
N SER A 227 -4.44 14.48 -0.64
CA SER A 227 -5.18 14.39 -1.90
C SER A 227 -5.57 12.94 -2.21
N VAL A 228 -6.80 12.74 -2.65
CA VAL A 228 -7.30 11.42 -3.03
C VAL A 228 -7.37 11.33 -4.55
N TYR A 229 -6.81 10.26 -5.10
CA TYR A 229 -6.79 9.97 -6.53
C TYR A 229 -7.43 8.63 -6.83
N ARG A 230 -8.22 8.58 -7.90
CA ARG A 230 -8.77 7.34 -8.44
C ARG A 230 -7.71 6.66 -9.29
N GLN A 231 -7.48 5.37 -9.05
CA GLN A 231 -6.65 4.50 -9.86
C GLN A 231 -7.48 3.36 -10.42
N VAL A 232 -7.08 2.78 -11.54
CA VAL A 232 -7.75 1.62 -12.11
C VAL A 232 -6.77 0.46 -12.27
N LEU A 233 -7.19 -0.69 -11.81
CA LEU A 233 -6.49 -1.97 -11.92
C LEU A 233 -7.16 -2.76 -13.04
N TYR A 234 -6.38 -3.31 -13.97
CA TYR A 234 -6.89 -4.06 -15.10
C TYR A 234 -6.32 -5.48 -15.12
N TRP A 235 -7.12 -6.46 -15.48
CA TRP A 235 -6.70 -7.84 -15.71
C TRP A 235 -6.88 -8.18 -17.18
N PHE A 236 -5.78 -8.27 -17.92
CA PHE A 236 -5.79 -8.60 -19.34
C PHE A 236 -5.55 -10.08 -19.57
N ALA A 237 -6.24 -10.63 -20.57
CA ALA A 237 -6.09 -12.05 -20.94
C ALA A 237 -4.75 -12.29 -21.64
N PRO A 238 -3.91 -13.20 -21.14
CA PRO A 238 -2.75 -13.69 -21.91
C PRO A 238 -3.17 -14.74 -22.93
N ASP A 239 -2.47 -14.77 -24.09
CA ASP A 239 -2.63 -15.84 -25.09
C ASP A 239 -2.09 -17.17 -24.55
N GLU A 240 -0.99 -17.11 -23.78
CA GLU A 240 -0.36 -18.26 -23.13
C GLU A 240 -0.32 -18.07 -21.60
N PRO A 241 -1.35 -18.54 -20.87
CA PRO A 241 -1.41 -18.36 -19.41
C PRO A 241 -0.20 -18.89 -18.65
N SER A 242 0.38 -20.00 -19.10
CA SER A 242 1.57 -20.61 -18.47
C SER A 242 2.81 -19.70 -18.50
N ALA A 243 2.95 -18.90 -19.55
CA ALA A 243 4.07 -17.96 -19.69
C ALA A 243 4.02 -16.82 -18.67
N PHE A 244 2.84 -16.52 -18.13
CA PHE A 244 2.62 -15.50 -17.12
C PHE A 244 2.31 -16.06 -15.73
N ALA A 245 2.51 -17.36 -15.51
CA ALA A 245 2.34 -17.95 -14.18
C ALA A 245 3.38 -17.43 -13.19
N PRO A 246 3.04 -17.36 -11.87
CA PRO A 246 4.02 -17.08 -10.83
C PRO A 246 5.21 -18.05 -10.91
N GLY A 247 6.43 -17.50 -10.95
CA GLY A 247 7.68 -18.27 -11.15
C GLY A 247 8.15 -18.34 -12.61
N ALA A 248 7.25 -18.26 -13.61
CA ALA A 248 7.61 -18.09 -15.02
C ALA A 248 7.78 -16.61 -15.39
N PHE A 249 7.02 -15.74 -14.75
CA PHE A 249 7.06 -14.30 -14.97
C PHE A 249 7.13 -13.56 -13.60
N PRO A 250 7.99 -12.53 -13.44
CA PRO A 250 8.10 -11.78 -12.20
C PRO A 250 7.00 -10.71 -12.10
N ILE A 251 6.86 -10.10 -10.92
CA ILE A 251 6.24 -8.77 -10.89
C ILE A 251 7.16 -7.78 -11.60
N PHE A 252 6.61 -6.74 -12.19
CA PHE A 252 7.46 -5.72 -12.78
C PHE A 252 6.93 -4.30 -12.56
N ILE A 253 7.85 -3.34 -12.66
CA ILE A 253 7.61 -1.91 -12.72
C ILE A 253 8.41 -1.39 -13.90
N TRP A 254 7.77 -0.70 -14.84
CA TRP A 254 8.42 -0.22 -16.06
C TRP A 254 8.17 1.27 -16.30
N ILE A 255 9.22 2.06 -16.19
CA ILE A 255 9.27 3.46 -16.59
C ILE A 255 9.78 3.50 -18.02
N HIS A 256 8.86 3.57 -19.01
CA HIS A 256 9.17 3.34 -20.42
C HIS A 256 9.35 4.60 -21.26
N GLY A 257 9.25 5.79 -20.66
CA GLY A 257 9.40 7.07 -21.35
C GLY A 257 9.80 8.19 -20.43
N ALA A 258 9.67 9.43 -20.92
CA ALA A 258 10.12 10.64 -20.22
C ALA A 258 9.02 11.36 -19.43
N SER A 259 7.76 11.05 -19.71
CA SER A 259 6.63 11.59 -18.96
C SER A 259 6.39 10.82 -17.67
N ALA A 260 5.86 11.50 -16.66
CA ALA A 260 5.39 10.84 -15.42
C ALA A 260 4.26 9.82 -15.66
N THR A 261 3.57 9.91 -16.80
CA THR A 261 2.55 8.96 -17.24
C THR A 261 3.12 7.77 -18.02
N ASP A 262 4.41 7.82 -18.41
CA ASP A 262 5.09 6.73 -19.12
C ASP A 262 5.56 5.64 -18.16
N TYR A 263 4.63 5.18 -17.35
CA TYR A 263 4.85 4.23 -16.26
C TYR A 263 3.71 3.23 -16.18
N PHE A 264 4.04 1.98 -16.01
CA PHE A 264 3.07 0.95 -15.65
C PHE A 264 3.74 -0.17 -14.86
N TYR A 265 2.94 -0.96 -14.19
CA TYR A 265 3.40 -2.12 -13.46
C TYR A 265 2.52 -3.32 -13.73
N GLY A 266 3.05 -4.50 -13.48
CA GLY A 266 2.31 -5.74 -13.64
C GLY A 266 2.61 -6.78 -12.58
N ILE A 267 1.62 -7.63 -12.39
CA ILE A 267 1.68 -8.80 -11.51
C ILE A 267 1.25 -10.01 -12.35
N PRO A 268 1.98 -11.13 -12.28
CA PRO A 268 1.65 -12.35 -13.01
C PRO A 268 0.21 -12.83 -12.84
N LEU A 269 -0.16 -13.81 -13.60
CA LEU A 269 -1.47 -14.47 -13.52
C LEU A 269 -1.66 -15.13 -12.14
N VAL A 270 -2.47 -14.50 -11.28
CA VAL A 270 -2.80 -15.06 -9.96
C VAL A 270 -4.12 -15.80 -10.00
N SER A 271 -5.14 -15.25 -10.67
CA SER A 271 -6.44 -15.90 -10.85
C SER A 271 -6.87 -15.98 -12.32
N GLU A 272 -7.32 -14.87 -12.93
CA GLU A 272 -7.98 -14.91 -14.23
C GLU A 272 -7.25 -14.16 -15.35
N GLY A 273 -6.30 -13.28 -15.05
CA GLY A 273 -5.57 -12.45 -16.02
C GLY A 273 -4.29 -11.89 -15.44
N VAL A 274 -3.44 -11.35 -16.29
CA VAL A 274 -2.27 -10.59 -15.87
C VAL A 274 -2.76 -9.22 -15.41
N LYS A 275 -2.47 -8.90 -14.16
CA LYS A 275 -2.88 -7.63 -13.59
C LYS A 275 -1.90 -6.53 -13.99
N LEU A 276 -2.41 -5.50 -14.62
CA LEU A 276 -1.65 -4.36 -15.13
C LEU A 276 -2.29 -3.06 -14.66
N ALA A 277 -1.49 -2.05 -14.35
CA ALA A 277 -2.00 -0.72 -14.03
C ALA A 277 -0.94 0.34 -14.30
N SER A 278 -1.40 1.55 -14.57
CA SER A 278 -0.63 2.79 -14.51
C SER A 278 -1.12 3.62 -13.32
N GLU A 279 -0.52 4.78 -13.11
CA GLU A 279 -0.90 5.68 -12.03
C GLU A 279 -1.20 7.06 -12.57
N GLN A 280 -2.17 7.75 -11.98
CA GLN A 280 -2.47 9.14 -12.24
C GLN A 280 -2.48 9.95 -10.94
N PHE A 281 -1.95 11.18 -11.01
CA PHE A 281 -1.87 12.14 -9.91
C PHE A 281 -2.33 13.54 -10.34
N VAL A 282 -3.21 13.60 -11.35
CA VAL A 282 -3.71 14.85 -11.94
C VAL A 282 -5.10 15.17 -11.39
N GLU A 283 -6.02 14.22 -11.46
CA GLU A 283 -7.41 14.43 -11.08
C GLU A 283 -7.69 13.84 -9.71
N THR A 284 -7.97 14.72 -8.75
CA THR A 284 -8.42 14.32 -7.41
C THR A 284 -9.88 13.87 -7.44
N THR A 285 -10.27 13.06 -6.46
CA THR A 285 -11.63 12.54 -6.35
C THR A 285 -12.15 12.60 -4.91
N ASP A 286 -13.47 12.59 -4.78
CA ASP A 286 -14.15 12.35 -3.51
C ASP A 286 -14.31 10.83 -3.32
N PRO A 287 -13.80 10.23 -2.23
CA PRO A 287 -13.89 8.79 -2.01
C PRO A 287 -15.32 8.25 -1.92
N ASP A 288 -16.30 9.09 -1.57
CA ASP A 288 -17.71 8.71 -1.48
C ASP A 288 -18.46 8.84 -2.82
N ARG A 289 -17.90 9.56 -3.79
CA ARG A 289 -18.51 9.83 -5.10
C ARG A 289 -17.71 9.32 -6.28
N VAL A 290 -16.61 8.65 -6.04
CA VAL A 290 -15.71 8.16 -7.10
C VAL A 290 -16.44 7.15 -8.01
N PRO A 291 -16.32 7.27 -9.35
CA PRO A 291 -16.76 6.24 -10.29
C PRO A 291 -16.02 4.93 -10.01
N ARG A 292 -16.78 3.83 -9.86
CA ARG A 292 -16.21 2.52 -9.53
C ARG A 292 -15.89 1.66 -10.73
N ASP A 293 -16.56 1.90 -11.83
CA ASP A 293 -16.35 1.15 -13.07
C ASP A 293 -15.30 1.84 -13.94
N ALA A 294 -14.48 1.06 -14.62
CA ALA A 294 -13.62 1.55 -15.69
C ALA A 294 -14.41 1.71 -16.98
N THR A 295 -14.13 2.77 -17.73
CA THR A 295 -14.77 2.96 -19.05
C THR A 295 -14.06 2.14 -20.14
N PRO A 296 -14.73 1.83 -21.26
CA PRO A 296 -14.09 1.18 -22.41
C PRO A 296 -12.87 1.97 -22.93
N GLU A 297 -12.94 3.31 -22.88
CA GLU A 297 -11.87 4.22 -23.31
C GLU A 297 -10.65 4.11 -22.39
N GLU A 298 -10.83 4.02 -21.07
CA GLU A 298 -9.75 3.80 -20.09
C GLU A 298 -9.05 2.46 -20.36
N ILE A 299 -9.82 1.40 -20.60
CA ILE A 299 -9.30 0.06 -20.91
C ILE A 299 -8.49 0.08 -22.22
N ALA A 300 -9.06 0.66 -23.27
CA ALA A 300 -8.40 0.76 -24.57
C ALA A 300 -7.12 1.61 -24.50
N SER A 301 -7.16 2.73 -23.75
CA SER A 301 -6.01 3.60 -23.52
C SER A 301 -4.90 2.88 -22.78
N MET A 302 -5.21 2.15 -21.69
CA MET A 302 -4.24 1.34 -20.94
C MET A 302 -3.53 0.34 -21.86
N TYR A 303 -4.26 -0.38 -22.70
CA TYR A 303 -3.67 -1.33 -23.63
C TYR A 303 -2.81 -0.64 -24.68
N ALA A 304 -3.32 0.39 -25.33
CA ALA A 304 -2.64 1.07 -26.44
C ALA A 304 -1.37 1.80 -25.99
N THR A 305 -1.41 2.43 -24.81
CA THR A 305 -0.32 3.29 -24.33
C THR A 305 0.79 2.49 -23.64
N HIS A 306 0.42 1.47 -22.87
CA HIS A 306 1.38 0.79 -21.98
C HIS A 306 1.71 -0.64 -22.40
N ILE A 307 0.74 -1.40 -22.95
CA ILE A 307 0.89 -2.83 -23.17
C ILE A 307 1.33 -3.16 -24.60
N ARG A 308 0.63 -2.58 -25.58
CA ARG A 308 0.89 -2.85 -27.00
C ARG A 308 2.35 -2.58 -27.36
N GLY A 309 3.03 -3.61 -27.90
CA GLY A 309 4.43 -3.53 -28.33
C GLY A 309 5.47 -3.57 -27.20
N ARG A 310 5.04 -3.73 -25.93
CA ARG A 310 5.94 -3.94 -24.78
C ARG A 310 5.75 -5.29 -24.10
N LEU A 311 4.50 -5.77 -24.02
CA LEU A 311 4.23 -7.11 -23.53
C LEU A 311 3.79 -8.00 -24.70
N ASN A 312 4.57 -9.07 -24.97
CA ASN A 312 4.21 -10.10 -25.93
C ASN A 312 3.15 -11.02 -25.29
N ALA A 313 2.28 -11.59 -26.12
CA ALA A 313 1.27 -12.57 -25.71
C ALA A 313 0.25 -12.07 -24.66
N ILE A 314 0.04 -10.76 -24.58
CA ILE A 314 -1.10 -10.14 -23.86
C ILE A 314 -2.07 -9.57 -24.89
N THR A 315 -3.33 -10.01 -24.83
CA THR A 315 -4.40 -9.52 -25.70
C THR A 315 -4.98 -8.19 -25.20
N ASP A 316 -5.76 -7.51 -26.05
CA ASP A 316 -6.52 -6.31 -25.68
C ASP A 316 -7.81 -6.63 -24.90
N ARG A 317 -8.09 -7.92 -24.67
CA ARG A 317 -9.27 -8.37 -23.91
C ARG A 317 -9.05 -8.17 -22.40
N CYS A 318 -9.63 -7.13 -21.86
CA CYS A 318 -9.71 -6.93 -20.41
C CYS A 318 -10.81 -7.83 -19.82
N LEU A 319 -10.44 -8.68 -18.89
CA LEU A 319 -11.34 -9.63 -18.21
C LEU A 319 -12.05 -8.97 -17.04
N ARG A 320 -11.34 -8.07 -16.33
CA ARG A 320 -11.81 -7.36 -15.16
C ARG A 320 -11.09 -6.02 -15.05
N ALA A 321 -11.81 -5.02 -14.52
CA ALA A 321 -11.21 -3.76 -14.09
C ALA A 321 -11.82 -3.32 -12.76
N GLU A 322 -11.01 -2.78 -11.86
CA GLU A 322 -11.43 -2.35 -10.52
C GLU A 322 -10.85 -0.99 -10.18
N THR A 323 -11.66 -0.14 -9.56
CA THR A 323 -11.22 1.16 -9.05
C THR A 323 -10.56 1.02 -7.69
N CYS A 324 -9.39 1.59 -7.54
CA CYS A 324 -8.63 1.70 -6.29
C CYS A 324 -8.40 3.18 -5.94
N LEU A 325 -8.20 3.51 -4.67
CA LEU A 325 -7.93 4.87 -4.23
C LEU A 325 -6.50 5.02 -3.72
N TYR A 326 -5.83 6.09 -4.12
CA TYR A 326 -4.58 6.53 -3.51
C TYR A 326 -4.82 7.78 -2.68
N THR A 327 -4.29 7.80 -1.46
CA THR A 327 -4.24 9.00 -0.60
C THR A 327 -2.78 9.46 -0.57
N VAL A 328 -2.53 10.65 -1.08
CA VAL A 328 -1.19 11.11 -1.43
C VAL A 328 -0.89 12.44 -0.74
N THR A 329 0.31 12.56 -0.20
CA THR A 329 0.89 13.79 0.33
C THR A 329 1.64 14.54 -0.78
N PRO A 330 1.89 15.86 -0.64
CA PRO A 330 2.59 16.65 -1.67
C PRO A 330 3.99 16.12 -2.05
N ASP A 331 4.67 15.47 -1.11
CA ASP A 331 6.01 14.89 -1.30
C ASP A 331 5.99 13.37 -1.55
N SER A 332 4.82 12.78 -1.73
CA SER A 332 4.60 11.34 -1.92
C SER A 332 5.14 10.45 -0.79
N ARG A 333 5.46 11.02 0.39
CA ARG A 333 5.92 10.28 1.56
C ARG A 333 4.77 10.00 2.52
N PHE A 334 4.94 9.01 3.39
CA PHE A 334 3.95 8.70 4.42
C PHE A 334 3.86 9.84 5.47
N VAL A 335 2.72 9.90 6.13
CA VAL A 335 2.55 10.64 7.39
C VAL A 335 2.30 9.62 8.49
N ILE A 336 3.18 9.59 9.48
CA ILE A 336 3.04 8.79 10.71
C ILE A 336 3.53 9.67 11.85
N ASP A 337 2.60 10.26 12.60
CA ASP A 337 2.93 11.22 13.66
C ASP A 337 1.81 11.34 14.68
N ARG A 338 2.06 12.08 15.75
CA ARG A 338 1.01 12.54 16.68
C ARG A 338 0.21 13.65 16.02
N HIS A 339 -1.08 13.73 16.36
CA HIS A 339 -1.91 14.83 15.91
C HIS A 339 -1.39 16.15 16.53
N PRO A 340 -1.28 17.26 15.75
CA PRO A 340 -0.72 18.51 16.28
C PRO A 340 -1.40 19.06 17.54
N GLU A 341 -2.71 18.83 17.67
CA GLU A 341 -3.51 19.32 18.79
C GLU A 341 -3.67 18.30 19.92
N SER A 342 -3.12 17.08 19.80
CA SER A 342 -3.32 16.04 20.82
C SER A 342 -2.26 14.93 20.74
N GLU A 343 -1.48 14.77 21.78
CA GLU A 343 -0.54 13.66 21.93
C GLU A 343 -1.22 12.29 22.04
N TRP A 344 -2.52 12.26 22.35
CA TRP A 344 -3.33 11.05 22.52
C TRP A 344 -3.80 10.46 21.20
N ILE A 345 -3.67 11.21 20.10
CA ILE A 345 -4.10 10.79 18.76
C ILE A 345 -2.87 10.60 17.89
N ILE A 346 -2.72 9.40 17.30
CA ILE A 346 -1.70 9.09 16.32
C ILE A 346 -2.38 9.00 14.96
N VAL A 347 -1.80 9.63 13.96
CA VAL A 347 -2.29 9.63 12.59
C VAL A 347 -1.32 8.87 11.69
N ALA A 348 -1.85 8.00 10.82
CA ALA A 348 -1.04 7.27 9.85
C ALA A 348 -1.72 7.23 8.47
N SER A 349 -1.23 8.10 7.58
CA SER A 349 -1.55 8.08 6.15
C SER A 349 -0.34 7.52 5.38
N ALA A 350 -0.31 6.21 5.24
CA ALA A 350 0.82 5.50 4.65
C ALA A 350 0.42 4.81 3.33
N CYS A 351 -0.06 5.59 2.38
CA CYS A 351 -0.45 5.14 1.04
C CYS A 351 0.51 5.66 -0.02
N SER A 352 0.29 6.88 -0.53
CA SER A 352 1.08 7.54 -1.59
C SER A 352 1.47 6.61 -2.76
N GLY A 353 0.57 5.65 -3.13
CA GLY A 353 0.79 4.69 -4.19
C GLY A 353 1.61 3.45 -3.81
N HIS A 354 2.42 3.50 -2.74
CA HIS A 354 3.39 2.43 -2.45
C HIS A 354 3.32 1.83 -1.02
N GLY A 355 2.26 2.11 -0.25
CA GLY A 355 2.20 1.85 1.19
C GLY A 355 2.03 0.39 1.61
N PHE A 356 1.28 -0.44 0.86
CA PHE A 356 0.82 -1.75 1.35
C PHE A 356 1.97 -2.68 1.78
N LYS A 357 3.06 -2.73 1.04
CA LYS A 357 4.23 -3.59 1.34
C LYS A 357 4.88 -3.30 2.71
N HIS A 358 4.59 -2.15 3.32
CA HIS A 358 5.10 -1.73 4.62
C HIS A 358 4.08 -1.92 5.77
N SER A 359 2.84 -2.30 5.45
CA SER A 359 1.70 -2.19 6.36
C SER A 359 1.83 -2.98 7.66
N ALA A 360 2.36 -4.21 7.60
CA ALA A 360 2.52 -5.04 8.79
C ALA A 360 3.50 -4.43 9.81
N ALA A 361 4.65 -3.93 9.33
CA ALA A 361 5.64 -3.24 10.16
C ALA A 361 5.16 -1.86 10.63
N ILE A 362 4.40 -1.13 9.80
CA ILE A 362 3.76 0.12 10.24
C ILE A 362 2.78 -0.15 11.38
N GLY A 363 1.97 -1.21 11.29
CA GLY A 363 1.08 -1.60 12.37
C GLY A 363 1.83 -1.93 13.67
N GLU A 364 2.97 -2.63 13.57
CA GLU A 364 3.85 -2.88 14.72
C GLU A 364 4.41 -1.56 15.29
N ALA A 365 4.92 -0.68 14.43
CA ALA A 365 5.46 0.63 14.83
C ALA A 365 4.41 1.53 15.50
N LEU A 366 3.18 1.54 14.98
CA LEU A 366 2.06 2.27 15.56
C LEU A 366 1.67 1.73 16.94
N ALA A 367 1.65 0.41 17.12
CA ALA A 367 1.39 -0.20 18.42
C ALA A 367 2.50 0.15 19.43
N GLU A 368 3.76 0.09 19.03
CA GLU A 368 4.91 0.48 19.88
C GLU A 368 4.86 1.97 20.25
N LEU A 369 4.63 2.85 19.28
CA LEU A 369 4.49 4.29 19.51
C LEU A 369 3.34 4.60 20.49
N THR A 370 2.22 3.88 20.34
CA THR A 370 1.03 4.05 21.17
C THR A 370 1.28 3.60 22.62
N LEU A 371 1.85 2.42 22.80
CA LEU A 371 1.98 1.80 24.13
C LEU A 371 3.25 2.25 24.89
N ALA A 372 4.36 2.46 24.15
CA ALA A 372 5.67 2.76 24.75
C ALA A 372 6.17 4.19 24.44
N GLY A 373 5.43 4.97 23.65
CA GLY A 373 5.80 6.33 23.26
C GLY A 373 6.90 6.41 22.19
N ARG A 374 7.44 5.28 21.75
CA ARG A 374 8.52 5.17 20.73
C ARG A 374 8.37 3.88 19.95
N SER A 375 8.93 3.84 18.75
CA SER A 375 9.04 2.65 17.91
C SER A 375 10.50 2.27 17.70
N ARG A 376 10.77 0.98 17.45
CA ARG A 376 12.08 0.46 17.03
C ARG A 376 12.40 0.91 15.59
N LEU A 377 11.40 1.05 14.74
CA LEU A 377 11.55 1.60 13.40
C LEU A 377 11.51 3.14 13.44
N ALA A 378 12.42 3.78 12.70
CA ALA A 378 12.55 5.22 12.68
C ALA A 378 11.36 5.88 11.98
N LEU A 379 10.53 6.61 12.72
CA LEU A 379 9.33 7.31 12.21
C LEU A 379 9.59 8.79 11.87
N THR A 380 10.75 9.32 12.21
CA THR A 380 11.09 10.75 12.06
C THR A 380 10.99 11.25 10.61
N HIS A 381 11.28 10.39 9.64
CA HIS A 381 11.15 10.70 8.21
C HIS A 381 9.69 10.93 7.77
N PHE A 382 8.73 10.47 8.56
CA PHE A 382 7.29 10.52 8.26
C PHE A 382 6.54 11.54 9.12
N SER A 383 7.28 12.39 9.86
CA SER A 383 6.70 13.42 10.72
C SER A 383 5.97 14.49 9.93
N LEU A 384 4.88 15.01 10.52
CA LEU A 384 4.13 16.18 10.02
C LEU A 384 4.97 17.46 10.01
N ALA A 385 5.98 17.55 10.89
CA ALA A 385 6.84 18.74 11.00
C ALA A 385 7.62 19.09 9.71
N ARG A 386 7.67 18.19 8.72
CA ARG A 386 8.28 18.47 7.41
C ARG A 386 7.41 19.32 6.48
N PHE A 387 6.13 19.51 6.83
CA PHE A 387 5.23 20.40 6.10
C PHE A 387 5.12 21.74 6.83
N PRO A 388 5.07 22.87 6.09
CA PRO A 388 4.82 24.16 6.70
C PRO A 388 3.44 24.17 7.39
N ALA A 389 3.36 24.89 8.50
CA ALA A 389 2.14 25.04 9.30
C ALA A 389 1.03 25.82 8.55
#